data_2d3016439215d684f7e543c72c9903df
#
_entry.id   2d3016439215d684f7e543c72c9903df
#
_cell.length_a   1.000
_cell.length_b   1.000
_cell.length_c   1.000
_cell.angle_alpha   90.00
_cell.angle_beta   90.00
_cell.angle_gamma   90.00
#
_symmetry.space_group_name_H-M   'P 1'
#
loop_
_entity.id
_entity.type
_entity.pdbx_description
1 polymer ?
#
loop_
_entity_poly.entity_id
_entity_poly.type
_entity_poly.pdbx_seq_one_letter_code
_entity_poly.pdbx_strand_id
1 'polypeptide(L)'
;MIVGIIGVLLISVLASPAGAQGYSSREPAEPSDSYWKKFALGAGVSLLAHESAHILTSIALGFHPYIGFDKGRPTVYSGIDSQRYPHKQFLFSAAGLTTQALINEAILDIPHSRGGAIERGILAGGIGTTLFYITIGRNGDVSDIAFMARTSSLSKTQLSLIFGGVSAIHAVRIWRNPAYSHFFVGPTENGLGIGFQF
;
A
#
# COMPACT_ATOMS: atom_id res chain seq x y z
N MET A 1 10.65 19.37 -6.53
CA MET A 1 10.85 17.97 -6.94
C MET A 1 9.88 17.00 -6.24
N ILE A 2 9.65 17.11 -4.94
CA ILE A 2 8.70 16.26 -4.17
C ILE A 2 7.26 16.35 -4.69
N VAL A 3 6.78 17.56 -5.03
CA VAL A 3 5.43 17.78 -5.59
C VAL A 3 5.27 17.10 -6.94
N GLY A 4 6.35 16.96 -7.73
CA GLY A 4 6.32 16.28 -9.02
C GLY A 4 6.11 14.77 -8.91
N ILE A 5 6.71 14.09 -7.93
CA ILE A 5 6.54 12.64 -7.73
C ILE A 5 5.12 12.31 -7.29
N ILE A 6 4.55 13.11 -6.39
CA ILE A 6 3.15 12.95 -5.93
C ILE A 6 2.18 13.27 -7.06
N GLY A 7 2.49 14.28 -7.89
CA GLY A 7 1.69 14.64 -9.06
C GLY A 7 1.64 13.55 -10.13
N VAL A 8 2.76 12.88 -10.40
CA VAL A 8 2.82 11.74 -11.35
C VAL A 8 1.98 10.56 -10.85
N LEU A 9 2.01 10.27 -9.54
CA LEU A 9 1.21 9.20 -8.93
C LEU A 9 -0.31 9.49 -9.06
N LEU A 10 -0.74 10.73 -8.86
CA LEU A 10 -2.14 11.14 -8.99
C LEU A 10 -2.63 11.14 -10.45
N ILE A 11 -1.78 11.50 -11.42
CA ILE A 11 -2.14 11.54 -12.85
C ILE A 11 -2.29 10.13 -13.41
N SER A 12 -1.43 9.18 -13.02
CA SER A 12 -1.52 7.77 -13.45
C SER A 12 -2.83 7.12 -13.01
N VAL A 13 -3.29 7.45 -11.81
CA VAL A 13 -4.52 6.90 -11.20
C VAL A 13 -5.80 7.35 -11.94
N LEU A 14 -5.79 8.51 -12.60
CA LEU A 14 -6.97 9.07 -13.26
C LEU A 14 -7.12 8.66 -14.75
N ALA A 15 -6.07 8.09 -15.36
CA ALA A 15 -5.97 7.93 -16.82
C ALA A 15 -6.41 6.56 -17.36
N SER A 16 -6.78 5.58 -16.54
CA SER A 16 -7.05 4.21 -17.02
C SER A 16 -8.49 4.00 -17.47
N PRO A 17 -8.74 3.64 -18.76
CA PRO A 17 -10.06 3.22 -19.20
C PRO A 17 -10.40 1.85 -18.62
N ALA A 18 -11.57 1.72 -18.02
CA ALA A 18 -12.13 0.46 -17.57
C ALA A 18 -12.48 -0.42 -18.78
N GLY A 19 -11.53 -1.23 -19.23
CA GLY A 19 -11.77 -2.24 -20.27
C GLY A 19 -12.61 -3.39 -19.69
N ALA A 20 -13.88 -3.44 -20.07
CA ALA A 20 -14.75 -4.58 -19.76
C ALA A 20 -14.31 -5.80 -20.58
N GLN A 21 -13.59 -6.73 -19.96
CA GLN A 21 -13.38 -8.06 -20.52
C GLN A 21 -14.44 -9.00 -19.94
N GLY A 22 -15.15 -9.71 -20.84
CA GLY A 22 -16.23 -10.64 -20.48
C GLY A 22 -15.78 -11.71 -19.49
N TYR A 23 -16.45 -11.77 -18.37
CA TYR A 23 -16.19 -12.73 -17.29
C TYR A 23 -17.25 -13.83 -17.31
N SER A 24 -16.82 -15.08 -17.38
CA SER A 24 -17.68 -16.25 -17.20
C SER A 24 -18.01 -16.38 -15.70
N SER A 25 -19.27 -16.24 -15.35
CA SER A 25 -19.78 -16.44 -13.99
C SER A 25 -19.70 -17.92 -13.61
N ARG A 26 -18.61 -18.31 -12.94
CA ARG A 26 -18.55 -19.57 -12.19
C ARG A 26 -19.09 -19.28 -10.78
N GLU A 27 -20.01 -20.14 -10.30
CA GLU A 27 -20.44 -20.09 -8.90
C GLU A 27 -19.23 -20.06 -7.96
N PRO A 28 -19.27 -19.22 -6.91
CA PRO A 28 -18.13 -19.09 -6.00
C PRO A 28 -18.01 -20.37 -5.16
N ALA A 29 -16.92 -21.10 -5.35
CA ALA A 29 -16.54 -22.17 -4.43
C ALA A 29 -16.04 -21.56 -3.10
N GLU A 30 -16.36 -22.17 -1.95
CA GLU A 30 -15.82 -21.76 -0.66
C GLU A 30 -14.28 -21.71 -0.71
N PRO A 31 -13.64 -20.70 -0.08
CA PRO A 31 -12.21 -20.58 -0.15
C PRO A 31 -11.56 -21.75 0.57
N SER A 32 -10.76 -22.48 -0.18
CA SER A 32 -9.95 -23.56 0.38
C SER A 32 -8.87 -22.99 1.32
N ASP A 33 -8.36 -23.80 2.25
CA ASP A 33 -7.17 -23.48 3.05
C ASP A 33 -5.99 -23.00 2.20
N SER A 34 -5.88 -23.48 0.98
CA SER A 34 -4.91 -23.09 -0.01
C SER A 34 -5.09 -21.61 -0.47
N TYR A 35 -6.33 -21.13 -0.54
CA TYR A 35 -6.61 -19.74 -0.89
C TYR A 35 -6.05 -18.78 0.17
N TRP A 36 -6.39 -19.02 1.43
CA TRP A 36 -5.94 -18.15 2.52
C TRP A 36 -4.42 -18.15 2.72
N LYS A 37 -3.76 -19.29 2.51
CA LYS A 37 -2.30 -19.37 2.53
C LYS A 37 -1.68 -18.52 1.41
N LYS A 38 -2.22 -18.60 0.20
CA LYS A 38 -1.78 -17.79 -0.94
C LYS A 38 -2.07 -16.29 -0.73
N PHE A 39 -3.24 -15.96 -0.17
CA PHE A 39 -3.58 -14.58 0.18
C PHE A 39 -2.61 -14.01 1.22
N ALA A 40 -2.36 -14.74 2.30
CA ALA A 40 -1.40 -14.34 3.34
C ALA A 40 0.03 -14.19 2.78
N LEU A 41 0.44 -15.10 1.87
CA LEU A 41 1.70 -14.97 1.15
C LEU A 41 1.76 -13.66 0.35
N GLY A 42 0.70 -13.33 -0.39
CA GLY A 42 0.62 -12.08 -1.14
C GLY A 42 0.71 -10.84 -0.25
N ALA A 43 0.00 -10.83 0.88
CA ALA A 43 0.10 -9.75 1.86
C ALA A 43 1.53 -9.64 2.44
N GLY A 44 2.17 -10.76 2.74
CA GLY A 44 3.57 -10.81 3.17
C GLY A 44 4.53 -10.26 2.10
N VAL A 45 4.33 -10.60 0.84
CA VAL A 45 5.11 -10.03 -0.29
C VAL A 45 4.96 -8.52 -0.36
N SER A 46 3.75 -7.98 -0.18
CA SER A 46 3.52 -6.53 -0.14
C SER A 46 4.29 -5.85 1.00
N LEU A 47 4.30 -6.45 2.20
CA LEU A 47 5.07 -5.93 3.33
C LEU A 47 6.58 -6.00 3.07
N LEU A 48 7.07 -7.12 2.53
CA LEU A 48 8.49 -7.26 2.17
C LEU A 48 8.90 -6.23 1.10
N ALA A 49 8.05 -5.96 0.12
CA ALA A 49 8.31 -4.92 -0.88
C ALA A 49 8.40 -3.53 -0.24
N HIS A 50 7.53 -3.23 0.73
CA HIS A 50 7.57 -1.99 1.51
C HIS A 50 8.91 -1.82 2.24
N GLU A 51 9.31 -2.80 3.05
CA GLU A 51 10.56 -2.74 3.82
C GLU A 51 11.79 -2.75 2.91
N SER A 52 11.75 -3.52 1.82
CA SER A 52 12.82 -3.54 0.82
C SER A 52 13.00 -2.19 0.13
N ALA A 53 11.91 -1.47 -0.11
CA ALA A 53 11.97 -0.12 -0.69
C ALA A 53 12.70 0.86 0.23
N HIS A 54 12.51 0.78 1.54
CA HIS A 54 13.27 1.56 2.52
C HIS A 54 14.77 1.22 2.45
N ILE A 55 15.12 -0.06 2.49
CA ILE A 55 16.52 -0.52 2.42
C ILE A 55 17.19 -0.02 1.14
N LEU A 56 16.58 -0.28 -0.02
CA LEU A 56 17.12 0.10 -1.31
C LEU A 56 17.27 1.62 -1.47
N THR A 57 16.29 2.37 -0.97
CA THR A 57 16.35 3.84 -1.00
C THR A 57 17.49 4.36 -0.13
N SER A 58 17.69 3.81 1.07
CA SER A 58 18.81 4.22 1.92
C SER A 58 20.16 3.94 1.26
N ILE A 59 20.35 2.74 0.70
CA ILE A 59 21.57 2.36 -0.01
C ILE A 59 21.79 3.28 -1.21
N ALA A 60 20.77 3.53 -2.02
CA ALA A 60 20.86 4.41 -3.19
C ALA A 60 21.20 5.88 -2.82
N LEU A 61 20.86 6.30 -1.62
CA LEU A 61 21.21 7.61 -1.08
C LEU A 61 22.59 7.65 -0.42
N GLY A 62 23.32 6.53 -0.39
CA GLY A 62 24.68 6.41 0.14
C GLY A 62 24.73 6.20 1.65
N PHE A 63 23.70 5.61 2.25
CA PHE A 63 23.65 5.28 3.66
C PHE A 63 23.61 3.78 3.92
N HIS A 64 23.77 3.39 5.18
CA HIS A 64 23.81 2.00 5.62
C HIS A 64 22.57 1.71 6.49
N PRO A 65 21.48 1.22 5.89
CA PRO A 65 20.29 0.84 6.64
C PRO A 65 20.57 -0.39 7.50
N TYR A 66 19.85 -0.52 8.61
CA TYR A 66 19.94 -1.70 9.46
C TYR A 66 18.55 -2.08 9.98
N ILE A 67 18.38 -3.35 10.33
CA ILE A 67 17.16 -3.85 10.96
C ILE A 67 17.38 -3.82 12.48
N GLY A 68 16.44 -3.24 13.18
CA GLY A 68 16.39 -3.21 14.64
C GLY A 68 14.98 -3.50 15.15
N PHE A 69 14.75 -3.23 16.42
CA PHE A 69 13.44 -3.40 17.04
C PHE A 69 12.96 -2.08 17.65
N ASP A 70 11.73 -1.67 17.32
CA ASP A 70 11.02 -0.59 17.98
C ASP A 70 9.85 -1.17 18.78
N LYS A 71 9.92 -1.09 20.11
CA LYS A 71 8.86 -1.61 21.01
C LYS A 71 8.47 -3.07 20.65
N GLY A 72 9.47 -3.90 20.36
CA GLY A 72 9.30 -5.31 20.00
C GLY A 72 8.91 -5.61 18.55
N ARG A 73 8.81 -4.59 17.69
CA ARG A 73 8.51 -4.74 16.26
C ARG A 73 9.79 -4.63 15.43
N PRO A 74 10.04 -5.56 14.49
CA PRO A 74 11.11 -5.41 13.52
C PRO A 74 10.90 -4.11 12.73
N THR A 75 11.96 -3.32 12.58
CA THR A 75 11.90 -2.00 11.96
C THR A 75 13.16 -1.76 11.17
N VAL A 76 13.02 -1.21 9.96
CA VAL A 76 14.17 -0.78 9.14
C VAL A 76 14.54 0.66 9.52
N TYR A 77 15.76 0.85 9.96
CA TYR A 77 16.34 2.16 10.24
C TYR A 77 17.19 2.63 9.07
N SER A 78 17.05 3.90 8.71
CA SER A 78 17.67 4.47 7.51
C SER A 78 19.18 4.61 7.58
N GLY A 79 19.74 4.73 8.80
CA GLY A 79 21.11 5.19 8.97
C GLY A 79 21.33 6.67 8.60
N ILE A 80 20.25 7.43 8.32
CA ILE A 80 20.29 8.83 7.88
C ILE A 80 20.13 9.75 9.09
N ASP A 81 21.02 10.69 9.27
CA ASP A 81 20.81 11.82 10.18
C ASP A 81 19.74 12.74 9.59
N SER A 82 18.56 12.69 10.16
CA SER A 82 17.39 13.43 9.68
C SER A 82 17.51 14.96 9.87
N GLN A 83 18.33 15.42 10.80
CA GLN A 83 18.58 16.85 11.00
C GLN A 83 19.52 17.38 9.91
N ARG A 84 20.54 16.61 9.58
CA ARG A 84 21.54 16.98 8.57
C ARG A 84 21.03 16.78 7.14
N TYR A 85 20.22 15.75 6.91
CA TYR A 85 19.74 15.33 5.57
C TYR A 85 18.22 15.13 5.54
N PRO A 86 17.40 16.14 5.85
CA PRO A 86 15.94 15.97 5.98
C PRO A 86 15.29 15.47 4.69
N HIS A 87 15.73 15.96 3.52
CA HIS A 87 15.17 15.49 2.23
C HIS A 87 15.48 14.02 1.94
N LYS A 88 16.66 13.54 2.32
CA LYS A 88 17.01 12.13 2.14
C LYS A 88 16.20 11.24 3.08
N GLN A 89 16.01 11.67 4.33
CA GLN A 89 15.14 10.98 5.27
C GLN A 89 13.68 10.96 4.80
N PHE A 90 13.19 12.06 4.21
CA PHE A 90 11.86 12.09 3.60
C PHE A 90 11.72 11.03 2.50
N LEU A 91 12.68 10.96 1.58
CA LEU A 91 12.67 9.98 0.48
C LEU A 91 12.68 8.55 1.01
N PHE A 92 13.52 8.27 2.02
CA PHE A 92 13.52 6.97 2.69
C PHE A 92 12.14 6.64 3.26
N SER A 93 11.55 7.54 4.06
CA SER A 93 10.27 7.30 4.72
C SER A 93 9.08 7.22 3.74
N ALA A 94 9.17 7.87 2.59
CA ALA A 94 8.13 7.79 1.56
C ALA A 94 8.23 6.49 0.72
N ALA A 95 9.38 5.83 0.70
CA ALA A 95 9.69 4.76 -0.24
C ALA A 95 8.74 3.56 -0.11
N GLY A 96 8.46 3.11 1.12
CA GLY A 96 7.61 1.95 1.37
C GLY A 96 6.19 2.14 0.84
N LEU A 97 5.51 3.20 1.30
CA LEU A 97 4.13 3.50 0.89
C LEU A 97 4.03 3.82 -0.61
N THR A 98 5.02 4.51 -1.18
CA THR A 98 5.07 4.80 -2.61
C THR A 98 5.24 3.52 -3.43
N THR A 99 6.11 2.61 -3.02
CA THR A 99 6.32 1.33 -3.71
C THR A 99 5.07 0.47 -3.69
N GLN A 100 4.38 0.38 -2.55
CA GLN A 100 3.11 -0.35 -2.48
C GLN A 100 2.03 0.27 -3.36
N ALA A 101 1.94 1.61 -3.39
CA ALA A 101 1.01 2.30 -4.27
C ALA A 101 1.31 2.01 -5.75
N LEU A 102 2.58 2.03 -6.16
CA LEU A 102 3.00 1.70 -7.53
C LEU A 102 2.74 0.24 -7.90
N ILE A 103 2.98 -0.70 -6.98
CA ILE A 103 2.67 -2.12 -7.19
C ILE A 103 1.16 -2.31 -7.37
N ASN A 104 0.35 -1.71 -6.51
CA ASN A 104 -1.11 -1.79 -6.63
C ASN A 104 -1.60 -1.19 -7.96
N GLU A 105 -1.04 -0.05 -8.39
CA GLU A 105 -1.34 0.57 -9.68
C GLU A 105 -0.95 -0.35 -10.83
N ALA A 106 0.25 -0.94 -10.80
CA ALA A 106 0.73 -1.86 -11.83
C ALA A 106 -0.19 -3.09 -11.96
N ILE A 107 -0.63 -3.67 -10.83
CA ILE A 107 -1.57 -4.79 -10.82
C ILE A 107 -2.92 -4.37 -11.43
N LEU A 108 -3.40 -3.18 -11.12
CA LEU A 108 -4.71 -2.71 -11.61
C LEU A 108 -4.68 -2.29 -13.08
N ASP A 109 -3.53 -1.91 -13.63
CA ASP A 109 -3.41 -1.37 -14.98
C ASP A 109 -2.83 -2.36 -16.00
N ILE A 110 -1.80 -3.13 -15.63
CA ILE A 110 -1.15 -4.03 -16.58
C ILE A 110 -2.09 -5.19 -16.91
N PRO A 111 -2.33 -5.50 -18.20
CA PRO A 111 -3.15 -6.64 -18.61
C PRO A 111 -2.52 -7.97 -18.18
N HIS A 112 -3.25 -8.76 -17.39
CA HIS A 112 -2.86 -10.09 -16.96
C HIS A 112 -4.09 -10.88 -16.45
N SER A 113 -3.92 -12.15 -16.12
CA SER A 113 -4.96 -12.95 -15.47
C SER A 113 -5.18 -12.45 -14.03
N ARG A 114 -6.32 -11.85 -13.77
CA ARG A 114 -6.65 -11.12 -12.53
C ARG A 114 -7.43 -11.97 -11.52
N GLY A 115 -7.40 -11.53 -10.26
CA GLY A 115 -8.24 -12.03 -9.19
C GLY A 115 -7.67 -13.24 -8.44
N GLY A 116 -6.41 -13.60 -8.68
CA GLY A 116 -5.73 -14.65 -7.93
C GLY A 116 -5.54 -14.31 -6.45
N ALA A 117 -5.49 -15.33 -5.58
CA ALA A 117 -5.37 -15.13 -4.14
C ALA A 117 -4.10 -14.37 -3.73
N ILE A 118 -2.94 -14.64 -4.36
CA ILE A 118 -1.68 -13.92 -4.10
C ILE A 118 -1.84 -12.44 -4.46
N GLU A 119 -2.38 -12.15 -5.62
CA GLU A 119 -2.60 -10.80 -6.13
C GLU A 119 -3.53 -10.00 -5.21
N ARG A 120 -4.67 -10.60 -4.80
CA ARG A 120 -5.58 -10.00 -3.82
C ARG A 120 -4.87 -9.74 -2.49
N GLY A 121 -4.00 -10.64 -2.06
CA GLY A 121 -3.16 -10.46 -0.89
C GLY A 121 -2.21 -9.27 -1.02
N ILE A 122 -1.56 -9.09 -2.18
CA ILE A 122 -0.67 -7.94 -2.44
C ILE A 122 -1.46 -6.63 -2.38
N LEU A 123 -2.60 -6.55 -3.08
CA LEU A 123 -3.47 -5.37 -3.08
C LEU A 123 -3.96 -5.02 -1.67
N ALA A 124 -4.43 -6.03 -0.93
CA ALA A 124 -4.90 -5.85 0.44
C ALA A 124 -3.77 -5.45 1.39
N GLY A 125 -2.57 -6.02 1.22
CA GLY A 125 -1.38 -5.68 1.99
C GLY A 125 -0.98 -4.22 1.81
N GLY A 126 -0.96 -3.72 0.58
CA GLY A 126 -0.64 -2.32 0.29
C GLY A 126 -1.65 -1.34 0.87
N ILE A 127 -2.96 -1.62 0.69
CA ILE A 127 -4.02 -0.78 1.27
C ILE A 127 -3.99 -0.86 2.81
N GLY A 128 -3.87 -2.07 3.37
CA GLY A 128 -3.84 -2.29 4.82
C GLY A 128 -2.65 -1.60 5.51
N THR A 129 -1.47 -1.66 4.90
CA THR A 129 -0.27 -0.95 5.39
C THR A 129 -0.51 0.55 5.39
N THR A 130 -1.05 1.11 4.30
CA THR A 130 -1.37 2.54 4.23
C THR A 130 -2.37 2.92 5.32
N LEU A 131 -3.45 2.15 5.48
CA LEU A 131 -4.45 2.39 6.53
C LEU A 131 -3.82 2.35 7.93
N PHE A 132 -2.93 1.40 8.19
CA PHE A 132 -2.19 1.34 9.45
C PHE A 132 -1.41 2.63 9.70
N TYR A 133 -0.60 3.09 8.73
CA TYR A 133 0.24 4.28 8.88
C TYR A 133 -0.53 5.59 8.98
N ILE A 134 -1.71 5.71 8.35
CA ILE A 134 -2.52 6.93 8.43
C ILE A 134 -3.46 6.96 9.65
N THR A 135 -3.62 5.84 10.35
CA THR A 135 -4.49 5.70 11.54
C THR A 135 -3.66 5.35 12.78
N ILE A 136 -3.54 4.07 13.12
CA ILE A 136 -2.91 3.56 14.35
C ILE A 136 -1.42 3.91 14.41
N GLY A 137 -0.69 3.69 13.32
CA GLY A 137 0.74 3.95 13.21
C GLY A 137 1.12 5.41 13.08
N ARG A 138 0.15 6.29 12.82
CA ARG A 138 0.38 7.71 12.46
C ARG A 138 1.27 8.49 13.43
N ASN A 139 1.17 8.18 14.70
CA ASN A 139 1.86 8.90 15.78
C ASN A 139 3.06 8.13 16.35
N GLY A 140 3.39 6.96 15.79
CA GLY A 140 4.57 6.19 16.20
C GLY A 140 5.88 6.96 15.94
N ASP A 141 6.86 6.77 16.81
CA ASP A 141 8.16 7.47 16.73
C ASP A 141 8.91 7.14 15.43
N VAL A 142 8.76 5.90 14.96
CA VAL A 142 9.38 5.38 13.72
C VAL A 142 8.36 5.22 12.58
N SER A 143 7.25 5.94 12.62
CA SER A 143 6.24 5.93 11.58
C SER A 143 6.69 6.69 10.34
N ASP A 144 6.47 6.12 9.15
CA ASP A 144 6.76 6.77 7.87
C ASP A 144 6.08 8.13 7.75
N ILE A 145 4.80 8.22 8.08
CA ILE A 145 4.04 9.48 8.07
C ILE A 145 4.65 10.49 9.06
N ALA A 146 5.06 10.03 10.25
CA ALA A 146 5.64 10.91 11.24
C ALA A 146 7.04 11.42 10.81
N PHE A 147 7.87 10.56 10.23
CA PHE A 147 9.18 10.98 9.70
C PHE A 147 9.04 11.90 8.49
N MET A 148 8.17 11.59 7.54
CA MET A 148 7.88 12.50 6.42
C MET A 148 7.43 13.88 6.91
N ALA A 149 6.55 13.95 7.91
CA ALA A 149 6.07 15.22 8.46
C ALA A 149 7.17 16.01 9.16
N ARG A 150 8.08 15.33 9.88
CA ARG A 150 9.22 16.00 10.55
C ARG A 150 10.29 16.50 9.59
N THR A 151 10.36 15.94 8.39
CA THR A 151 11.42 16.22 7.41
C THR A 151 10.94 16.97 6.17
N SER A 152 9.71 17.49 6.21
CA SER A 152 9.11 18.29 5.14
C SER A 152 8.22 19.39 5.69
N SER A 153 7.67 20.23 4.82
CA SER A 153 6.66 21.24 5.16
C SER A 153 5.23 20.67 5.25
N LEU A 154 5.05 19.37 4.98
CA LEU A 154 3.75 18.72 5.00
C LEU A 154 3.40 18.24 6.41
N SER A 155 2.17 18.51 6.84
CA SER A 155 1.65 17.97 8.09
C SER A 155 1.33 16.47 7.97
N LYS A 156 1.28 15.75 9.11
CA LYS A 156 0.80 14.36 9.14
C LYS A 156 -0.58 14.20 8.48
N THR A 157 -1.46 15.19 8.64
CA THR A 157 -2.81 15.16 8.05
C THR A 157 -2.75 15.24 6.53
N GLN A 158 -1.93 16.14 5.98
CA GLN A 158 -1.76 16.24 4.53
C GLN A 158 -1.17 14.96 3.94
N LEU A 159 -0.14 14.40 4.57
CA LEU A 159 0.45 13.12 4.14
C LEU A 159 -0.55 11.97 4.23
N SER A 160 -1.35 11.91 5.31
CA SER A 160 -2.41 10.91 5.46
C SER A 160 -3.49 11.05 4.40
N LEU A 161 -3.86 12.28 4.02
CA LEU A 161 -4.82 12.51 2.94
C LEU A 161 -4.25 12.11 1.56
N ILE A 162 -2.97 12.36 1.32
CA ILE A 162 -2.31 11.98 0.06
C ILE A 162 -2.27 10.45 -0.08
N PHE A 163 -1.63 9.74 0.86
CA PHE A 163 -1.50 8.29 0.76
C PHE A 163 -2.83 7.56 0.96
N GLY A 164 -3.67 8.04 1.89
CA GLY A 164 -5.02 7.51 2.11
C GLY A 164 -5.93 7.74 0.91
N GLY A 165 -5.83 8.88 0.23
CA GLY A 165 -6.58 9.17 -0.99
C GLY A 165 -6.20 8.21 -2.14
N VAL A 166 -4.90 7.97 -2.35
CA VAL A 166 -4.42 6.98 -3.34
C VAL A 166 -4.96 5.59 -3.00
N SER A 167 -4.85 5.16 -1.73
CA SER A 167 -5.39 3.86 -1.30
C SER A 167 -6.90 3.77 -1.44
N ALA A 168 -7.64 4.84 -1.19
CA ALA A 168 -9.10 4.89 -1.38
C ALA A 168 -9.46 4.74 -2.87
N ILE A 169 -8.71 5.37 -3.78
CA ILE A 169 -8.90 5.21 -5.23
C ILE A 169 -8.63 3.75 -5.64
N HIS A 170 -7.53 3.14 -5.16
CA HIS A 170 -7.28 1.72 -5.41
C HIS A 170 -8.43 0.83 -4.90
N ALA A 171 -8.92 1.08 -3.69
CA ALA A 171 -10.05 0.35 -3.12
C ALA A 171 -11.33 0.46 -3.99
N VAL A 172 -11.65 1.67 -4.48
CA VAL A 172 -12.78 1.89 -5.39
C VAL A 172 -12.56 1.19 -6.74
N ARG A 173 -11.35 1.20 -7.29
CA ARG A 173 -11.01 0.51 -8.53
C ARG A 173 -11.13 -1.01 -8.38
N ILE A 174 -10.64 -1.56 -7.29
CA ILE A 174 -10.80 -2.97 -6.92
C ILE A 174 -12.29 -3.29 -6.83
N TRP A 175 -13.05 -2.48 -6.13
CA TRP A 175 -14.49 -2.66 -5.95
C TRP A 175 -15.26 -2.68 -7.28
N ARG A 176 -14.92 -1.81 -8.21
CA ARG A 176 -15.57 -1.73 -9.52
C ARG A 176 -15.12 -2.79 -10.51
N ASN A 177 -14.04 -3.51 -10.23
CA ASN A 177 -13.50 -4.50 -11.13
C ASN A 177 -14.11 -5.89 -10.85
N PRO A 178 -14.85 -6.48 -11.81
CA PRO A 178 -15.50 -7.79 -11.63
C PRO A 178 -14.54 -8.90 -11.18
N ALA A 179 -13.26 -8.86 -11.58
CA ALA A 179 -12.27 -9.84 -11.14
C ALA A 179 -11.98 -9.81 -9.63
N TYR A 180 -12.30 -8.70 -8.98
CA TYR A 180 -12.10 -8.51 -7.53
C TYR A 180 -13.38 -8.28 -6.76
N SER A 181 -14.55 -8.19 -7.42
CA SER A 181 -15.83 -7.72 -6.87
C SER A 181 -16.39 -8.54 -5.70
N HIS A 182 -15.75 -9.63 -5.34
CA HIS A 182 -16.12 -10.45 -4.19
C HIS A 182 -15.44 -10.04 -2.86
N PHE A 183 -14.79 -8.88 -2.83
CA PHE A 183 -14.00 -8.42 -1.68
C PHE A 183 -14.59 -7.10 -1.15
N PHE A 184 -15.63 -7.12 -0.25
CA PHE A 184 -16.22 -5.84 0.17
C PHE A 184 -16.72 -5.72 1.58
N VAL A 185 -16.63 -4.41 1.98
CA VAL A 185 -17.49 -3.81 2.99
C VAL A 185 -18.83 -3.53 2.32
N GLY A 186 -19.86 -4.25 2.69
CA GLY A 186 -21.24 -4.04 2.25
C GLY A 186 -22.14 -3.71 3.42
N PRO A 187 -23.29 -3.02 3.18
CA PRO A 187 -24.31 -2.89 4.20
C PRO A 187 -24.86 -4.28 4.54
N THR A 188 -24.89 -4.61 5.82
CA THR A 188 -25.58 -5.76 6.37
C THR A 188 -26.82 -5.28 7.11
N GLU A 189 -27.77 -6.17 7.39
CA GLU A 189 -29.00 -5.83 8.15
C GLU A 189 -28.71 -5.15 9.50
N ASN A 190 -27.51 -5.33 10.06
CA ASN A 190 -27.09 -4.79 11.35
C ASN A 190 -25.94 -3.77 11.27
N GLY A 191 -25.63 -3.21 10.08
CA GLY A 191 -24.57 -2.21 9.92
C GLY A 191 -23.65 -2.45 8.73
N LEU A 192 -22.36 -2.09 8.85
CA LEU A 192 -21.33 -2.34 7.85
C LEU A 192 -20.66 -3.68 8.16
N GLY A 193 -20.77 -4.63 7.27
CA GLY A 193 -20.07 -5.91 7.33
C GLY A 193 -18.92 -5.96 6.33
N ILE A 194 -17.81 -6.57 6.74
CA ILE A 194 -16.77 -7.01 5.80
C ILE A 194 -17.20 -8.39 5.32
N GLY A 195 -17.72 -8.46 4.11
CA GLY A 195 -18.12 -9.71 3.48
C GLY A 195 -17.11 -10.12 2.41
N PHE A 196 -16.77 -11.39 2.42
CA PHE A 196 -16.09 -12.04 1.31
C PHE A 196 -17.15 -12.85 0.58
N GLN A 197 -17.58 -12.45 -0.60
CA GLN A 197 -18.30 -13.30 -1.53
C GLN A 197 -17.27 -13.93 -2.46
N PHE A 198 -17.24 -15.25 -2.47
CA PHE A 198 -16.31 -16.04 -3.29
C PHE A 198 -17.04 -16.59 -4.50
#